data_5671211d09475edbaa37e61c1b60a7dd
#
_entry.id   5671211d09475edbaa37e61c1b60a7dd
#
_cell.length_a   1.000
_cell.length_b   1.000
_cell.length_c   1.000
_cell.angle_alpha   90.00
_cell.angle_beta   90.00
_cell.angle_gamma   90.00
#
_symmetry.space_group_name_H-M   'P 1'
#
loop_
_entity.id
_entity.type
_entity.pdbx_description
1 polymer ?
#
loop_
_entity_poly.entity_id
_entity_poly.type
_entity_poly.pdbx_seq_one_letter_code
_entity_poly.pdbx_strand_id
1 'polypeptide(L)'
;MDLVTIITPIYNGEKYLMRYFEQVNAIRYKNLQIIVVNDGSKDKTSEIVQKYAEEDSRIEFIDKKVNEGVSSARNDALKRAKGTFCFFFDCDDTFDAQIVEKCVAKVKSDTDTVCYNYASVRRNGSIAEHQFSYLKRQYNKTEILEQVLPNSFGTSIA
;
A
#
# COMPACT_ATOMS: atom_id res chain seq x y z
N MET A 1 -14.21 13.45 -7.72
CA MET A 1 -13.34 12.80 -6.74
C MET A 1 -12.74 11.60 -7.42
N ASP A 2 -11.43 11.57 -7.59
CA ASP A 2 -10.75 10.52 -8.36
C ASP A 2 -10.88 9.16 -7.68
N LEU A 3 -10.98 8.10 -8.45
CA LEU A 3 -10.91 6.75 -7.91
C LEU A 3 -9.47 6.45 -7.51
N VAL A 4 -9.28 5.94 -6.30
CA VAL A 4 -7.98 5.50 -5.81
C VAL A 4 -8.02 3.99 -5.58
N THR A 5 -7.04 3.27 -6.12
CA THR A 5 -6.89 1.84 -5.87
C THR A 5 -5.87 1.62 -4.76
N ILE A 6 -6.26 0.90 -3.71
CA ILE A 6 -5.36 0.39 -2.68
C ILE A 6 -4.99 -1.05 -3.06
N ILE A 7 -3.69 -1.35 -3.06
CA ILE A 7 -3.15 -2.66 -3.40
C ILE A 7 -2.44 -3.24 -2.19
N THR A 8 -2.88 -4.42 -1.74
CA THR A 8 -2.30 -5.11 -0.59
C THR A 8 -1.97 -6.56 -0.93
N PRO A 9 -0.69 -6.86 -1.18
CA PRO A 9 -0.23 -8.24 -1.29
C PRO A 9 -0.13 -8.89 0.09
N ILE A 10 -0.50 -10.16 0.21
CA ILE A 10 -0.48 -10.87 1.49
C ILE A 10 0.07 -12.29 1.27
N TYR A 11 0.99 -12.68 2.15
CA TYR A 11 1.44 -14.07 2.28
C TYR A 11 1.55 -14.45 3.75
N ASN A 12 0.75 -15.44 4.20
CA ASN A 12 0.65 -15.88 5.60
C ASN A 12 0.39 -14.71 6.57
N GLY A 13 -0.65 -13.91 6.26
CA GLY A 13 -0.99 -12.66 6.96
C GLY A 13 -2.10 -12.77 7.99
N GLU A 14 -2.62 -13.96 8.29
CA GLU A 14 -3.79 -14.21 9.15
C GLU A 14 -3.84 -13.29 10.40
N LYS A 15 -2.72 -13.19 11.12
CA LYS A 15 -2.63 -12.43 12.38
C LYS A 15 -2.75 -10.91 12.21
N TYR A 16 -2.60 -10.38 11.00
CA TYR A 16 -2.64 -8.93 10.73
C TYR A 16 -3.98 -8.47 10.16
N LEU A 17 -4.76 -9.39 9.56
CA LEU A 17 -5.91 -9.06 8.73
C LEU A 17 -7.02 -8.33 9.49
N MET A 18 -7.30 -8.69 10.74
CA MET A 18 -8.32 -7.99 11.53
C MET A 18 -7.97 -6.51 11.67
N ARG A 19 -6.75 -6.20 12.10
CA ARG A 19 -6.28 -4.82 12.22
C ARG A 19 -6.23 -4.12 10.87
N TYR A 20 -5.79 -4.80 9.82
CA TYR A 20 -5.74 -4.25 8.47
C TYR A 20 -7.12 -3.81 7.99
N PHE A 21 -8.13 -4.64 8.09
CA PHE A 21 -9.49 -4.29 7.66
C PHE A 21 -10.15 -3.23 8.54
N GLU A 22 -9.86 -3.19 9.84
CA GLU A 22 -10.27 -2.07 10.70
C GLU A 22 -9.69 -0.73 10.20
N GLN A 23 -8.42 -0.70 9.82
CA GLN A 23 -7.78 0.49 9.26
C GLN A 23 -8.37 0.87 7.90
N VAL A 24 -8.58 -0.10 7.01
CA VAL A 24 -9.22 0.09 5.70
C VAL A 24 -10.62 0.72 5.87
N ASN A 25 -11.41 0.24 6.81
CA ASN A 25 -12.73 0.77 7.11
C ASN A 25 -12.68 2.19 7.69
N ALA A 26 -11.61 2.53 8.41
CA ALA A 26 -11.40 3.86 8.98
C ALA A 26 -10.97 4.91 7.95
N ILE A 27 -10.55 4.52 6.73
CA ILE A 27 -10.13 5.46 5.68
C ILE A 27 -11.28 6.43 5.36
N ARG A 28 -10.99 7.73 5.44
CA ARG A 28 -11.99 8.79 5.21
C ARG A 28 -12.32 9.01 3.74
N TYR A 29 -11.36 8.78 2.85
CA TYR A 29 -11.57 8.90 1.41
C TYR A 29 -12.54 7.81 0.93
N LYS A 30 -13.60 8.19 0.19
CA LYS A 30 -14.72 7.27 -0.09
C LYS A 30 -14.65 6.57 -1.44
N ASN A 31 -14.05 7.22 -2.44
CA ASN A 31 -13.99 6.65 -3.79
C ASN A 31 -12.80 5.71 -3.93
N LEU A 32 -12.92 4.51 -3.37
CA LEU A 32 -11.86 3.50 -3.27
C LEU A 32 -12.22 2.23 -4.02
N GLN A 33 -11.23 1.65 -4.68
CA GLN A 33 -11.12 0.24 -5.01
C GLN A 33 -10.02 -0.36 -4.13
N ILE A 34 -10.24 -1.51 -3.54
CA ILE A 34 -9.28 -2.19 -2.66
C ILE A 34 -8.99 -3.56 -3.25
N ILE A 35 -7.77 -3.78 -3.72
CA ILE A 35 -7.37 -5.07 -4.29
C ILE A 35 -6.45 -5.78 -3.30
N VAL A 36 -6.95 -6.88 -2.75
CA VAL A 36 -6.21 -7.74 -1.84
C VAL A 36 -5.77 -8.99 -2.59
N VAL A 37 -4.47 -9.25 -2.61
CA VAL A 37 -3.89 -10.42 -3.31
C VAL A 37 -3.32 -11.38 -2.29
N ASN A 38 -3.93 -12.53 -2.14
CA ASN A 38 -3.33 -13.65 -1.42
C ASN A 38 -2.33 -14.36 -2.34
N ASP A 39 -1.05 -14.30 -2.00
CA ASP A 39 0.03 -14.92 -2.79
C ASP A 39 0.31 -16.36 -2.32
N GLY A 40 -0.72 -17.21 -2.35
CA GLY A 40 -0.61 -18.64 -2.06
C GLY A 40 -0.34 -18.96 -0.59
N SER A 41 -0.94 -18.24 0.36
CA SER A 41 -0.83 -18.48 1.80
C SER A 41 -1.23 -19.90 2.20
N LYS A 42 -0.66 -20.37 3.32
CA LYS A 42 -0.92 -21.68 3.91
C LYS A 42 -1.71 -21.63 5.21
N ASP A 43 -1.91 -20.43 5.75
CA ASP A 43 -2.75 -20.14 6.91
C ASP A 43 -4.19 -19.75 6.49
N LYS A 44 -4.98 -19.20 7.41
CA LYS A 44 -6.36 -18.80 7.14
C LYS A 44 -6.51 -17.47 6.38
N THR A 45 -5.44 -16.95 5.78
CA THR A 45 -5.47 -15.67 5.03
C THR A 45 -6.57 -15.67 3.98
N SER A 46 -6.64 -16.70 3.12
CA SER A 46 -7.62 -16.75 2.03
C SER A 46 -9.07 -16.74 2.54
N GLU A 47 -9.37 -17.55 3.55
CA GLU A 47 -10.70 -17.64 4.17
C GLU A 47 -11.14 -16.29 4.76
N ILE A 48 -10.23 -15.63 5.49
CA ILE A 48 -10.52 -14.34 6.13
C ILE A 48 -10.76 -13.25 5.09
N VAL A 49 -9.88 -13.13 4.08
CA VAL A 49 -10.02 -12.10 3.04
C VAL A 49 -11.29 -12.31 2.23
N GLN A 50 -11.63 -13.55 1.90
CA GLN A 50 -12.86 -13.88 1.17
C GLN A 50 -14.10 -13.35 1.92
N LYS A 51 -14.18 -13.56 3.23
CA LYS A 51 -15.28 -13.07 4.07
C LYS A 51 -15.41 -11.54 4.01
N TYR A 52 -14.30 -10.81 4.15
CA TYR A 52 -14.33 -9.35 4.05
C TYR A 52 -14.71 -8.85 2.65
N ALA A 53 -14.29 -9.55 1.60
CA ALA A 53 -14.68 -9.22 0.23
C ALA A 53 -16.17 -9.44 -0.06
N GLU A 54 -16.82 -10.37 0.64
CA GLU A 54 -18.28 -10.58 0.56
C GLU A 54 -19.06 -9.48 1.31
N GLU A 55 -18.48 -8.91 2.36
CA GLU A 55 -19.10 -7.88 3.20
C GLU A 55 -18.88 -6.44 2.66
N ASP A 56 -17.79 -6.19 1.91
CA ASP A 56 -17.43 -4.86 1.40
C ASP A 56 -17.19 -4.89 -0.11
N SER A 57 -18.14 -4.35 -0.87
CA SER A 57 -18.09 -4.32 -2.33
C SER A 57 -16.93 -3.52 -2.94
N ARG A 58 -16.20 -2.75 -2.14
CA ARG A 58 -14.97 -2.05 -2.58
C ARG A 58 -13.79 -3.00 -2.70
N ILE A 59 -13.86 -4.18 -2.06
CA ILE A 59 -12.77 -5.15 -1.98
C ILE A 59 -12.87 -6.12 -3.16
N GLU A 60 -11.83 -6.15 -3.97
CA GLU A 60 -11.61 -7.15 -5.00
C GLU A 60 -10.53 -8.13 -4.52
N PHE A 61 -10.87 -9.41 -4.41
CA PHE A 61 -9.97 -10.44 -3.92
C PHE A 61 -9.36 -11.25 -5.06
N ILE A 62 -8.04 -11.41 -5.04
CA ILE A 62 -7.28 -12.28 -5.94
C ILE A 62 -6.64 -13.37 -5.08
N ASP A 63 -7.10 -14.62 -5.27
CA ASP A 63 -6.60 -15.77 -4.52
C ASP A 63 -5.66 -16.63 -5.39
N LYS A 64 -4.37 -16.40 -5.30
CA LYS A 64 -3.35 -17.18 -6.01
C LYS A 64 -3.13 -18.52 -5.31
N LYS A 65 -2.89 -19.56 -6.07
CA LYS A 65 -2.67 -20.92 -5.55
C LYS A 65 -1.21 -21.20 -5.19
N VAL A 66 -0.29 -20.41 -5.73
CA VAL A 66 1.16 -20.55 -5.54
C VAL A 66 1.76 -19.21 -5.17
N ASN A 67 2.71 -19.22 -4.25
CA ASN A 67 3.49 -18.05 -3.92
C ASN A 67 4.48 -17.74 -5.05
N GLU A 68 4.33 -16.59 -5.67
CA GLU A 68 5.22 -16.10 -6.74
C GLU A 68 5.96 -14.81 -6.31
N GLY A 69 5.77 -14.38 -5.07
CA GLY A 69 6.43 -13.22 -4.49
C GLY A 69 5.64 -11.92 -4.61
N VAL A 70 5.99 -10.99 -3.73
CA VAL A 70 5.29 -9.70 -3.56
C VAL A 70 5.18 -8.88 -4.84
N SER A 71 6.21 -8.90 -5.69
CA SER A 71 6.22 -8.16 -6.95
C SER A 71 5.21 -8.74 -7.95
N SER A 72 5.11 -10.08 -8.04
CA SER A 72 4.10 -10.74 -8.86
C SER A 72 2.69 -10.41 -8.37
N ALA A 73 2.45 -10.51 -7.06
CA ALA A 73 1.15 -10.17 -6.47
C ALA A 73 0.75 -8.71 -6.74
N ARG A 74 1.68 -7.74 -6.59
CA ARG A 74 1.43 -6.33 -6.92
C ARG A 74 1.13 -6.13 -8.41
N ASN A 75 1.85 -6.82 -9.31
CA ASN A 75 1.60 -6.75 -10.74
C ASN A 75 0.22 -7.32 -11.14
N ASP A 76 -0.23 -8.39 -10.50
CA ASP A 76 -1.56 -8.93 -10.75
C ASP A 76 -2.67 -7.98 -10.30
N ALA A 77 -2.46 -7.29 -9.16
CA ALA A 77 -3.37 -6.23 -8.73
C ALA A 77 -3.38 -5.05 -9.69
N LEU A 78 -2.21 -4.60 -10.17
CA LEU A 78 -2.10 -3.47 -11.11
C LEU A 78 -2.86 -3.72 -12.42
N LYS A 79 -2.92 -4.96 -12.91
CA LYS A 79 -3.73 -5.32 -14.10
C LYS A 79 -5.23 -5.10 -13.90
N ARG A 80 -5.70 -5.07 -12.65
CA ARG A 80 -7.12 -4.88 -12.29
C ARG A 80 -7.41 -3.51 -11.69
N ALA A 81 -6.38 -2.70 -11.42
CA ALA A 81 -6.52 -1.37 -10.89
C ALA A 81 -7.27 -0.46 -11.87
N LYS A 82 -8.30 0.22 -11.37
CA LYS A 82 -9.15 1.16 -12.12
C LYS A 82 -8.97 2.60 -11.65
N GLY A 83 -8.27 2.78 -10.52
CA GLY A 83 -8.03 4.11 -9.94
C GLY A 83 -7.08 4.95 -10.78
N THR A 84 -7.29 6.26 -10.74
CA THR A 84 -6.34 7.24 -11.29
C THR A 84 -4.99 7.16 -10.57
N PHE A 85 -5.03 6.78 -9.28
CA PHE A 85 -3.86 6.61 -8.42
C PHE A 85 -3.90 5.26 -7.72
N CYS A 86 -2.69 4.71 -7.46
CA CYS A 86 -2.52 3.49 -6.69
C CYS A 86 -1.75 3.77 -5.40
N PHE A 87 -2.23 3.21 -4.30
CA PHE A 87 -1.52 3.10 -3.02
C PHE A 87 -1.11 1.66 -2.78
N PHE A 88 0.09 1.46 -2.27
CA PHE A 88 0.57 0.15 -1.84
C PHE A 88 0.64 0.14 -0.30
N PHE A 89 -0.22 -0.64 0.33
CA PHE A 89 -0.18 -0.88 1.76
C PHE A 89 0.10 -2.36 2.03
N ASP A 90 1.09 -2.63 2.87
CA ASP A 90 1.32 -3.98 3.35
C ASP A 90 0.41 -4.24 4.58
N CYS A 91 -0.11 -5.47 4.72
CA CYS A 91 -1.13 -5.78 5.72
C CYS A 91 -0.63 -5.71 7.17
N ASP A 92 0.69 -5.75 7.38
CA ASP A 92 1.35 -5.63 8.68
C ASP A 92 1.70 -4.20 9.06
N ASP A 93 1.56 -3.25 8.14
CA ASP A 93 1.75 -1.83 8.39
C ASP A 93 0.55 -1.16 9.08
N THR A 94 0.80 0.04 9.58
CA THR A 94 -0.22 0.93 10.16
C THR A 94 -0.18 2.27 9.43
N PHE A 95 -1.34 2.80 9.09
CA PHE A 95 -1.45 4.07 8.36
C PHE A 95 -2.54 4.98 8.94
N ASP A 96 -2.36 6.29 8.74
CA ASP A 96 -3.34 7.32 9.12
C ASP A 96 -4.60 7.19 8.25
N ALA A 97 -5.79 7.18 8.87
CA ALA A 97 -7.07 7.14 8.18
C ALA A 97 -7.28 8.28 7.15
N GLN A 98 -6.51 9.35 7.24
CA GLN A 98 -6.55 10.50 6.32
C GLN A 98 -5.44 10.43 5.26
N ILE A 99 -4.58 9.40 5.24
CA ILE A 99 -3.40 9.38 4.36
C ILE A 99 -3.78 9.53 2.88
N VAL A 100 -4.79 8.81 2.42
CA VAL A 100 -5.26 8.85 1.03
C VAL A 100 -5.77 10.25 0.69
N GLU A 101 -6.61 10.83 1.54
CA GLU A 101 -7.16 12.18 1.37
C GLU A 101 -6.05 13.24 1.31
N LYS A 102 -5.08 13.16 2.24
CA LYS A 102 -3.93 14.08 2.30
C LYS A 102 -3.06 13.99 1.05
N CYS A 103 -2.83 12.79 0.53
CA CYS A 103 -2.03 12.60 -0.69
C CYS A 103 -2.77 13.09 -1.93
N VAL A 104 -4.04 12.74 -2.10
CA VAL A 104 -4.87 13.21 -3.22
C VAL A 104 -4.95 14.73 -3.24
N ALA A 105 -5.05 15.38 -2.08
CA ALA A 105 -5.05 16.85 -1.98
C ALA A 105 -3.73 17.51 -2.43
N LYS A 106 -2.64 16.75 -2.59
CA LYS A 106 -1.34 17.23 -3.10
C LYS A 106 -1.15 17.02 -4.59
N VAL A 107 -2.02 16.22 -5.22
CA VAL A 107 -1.96 15.95 -6.66
C VAL A 107 -2.30 17.21 -7.45
N LYS A 108 -1.50 17.48 -8.46
CA LYS A 108 -1.72 18.52 -9.48
C LYS A 108 -1.75 17.85 -10.84
N SER A 109 -2.03 18.62 -11.90
CA SER A 109 -2.10 18.13 -13.29
C SER A 109 -0.83 17.47 -13.81
N ASP A 110 0.31 17.78 -13.20
CA ASP A 110 1.65 17.31 -13.54
C ASP A 110 2.27 16.38 -12.50
N THR A 111 1.45 15.85 -11.56
CA THR A 111 1.91 14.99 -10.48
C THR A 111 1.79 13.52 -10.86
N ASP A 112 2.92 12.82 -10.99
CA ASP A 112 2.96 11.38 -11.21
C ASP A 112 3.01 10.57 -9.90
N THR A 113 3.67 11.12 -8.87
CA THR A 113 3.89 10.42 -7.60
C THR A 113 3.81 11.37 -6.42
N VAL A 114 3.18 10.94 -5.34
CA VAL A 114 3.18 11.61 -4.04
C VAL A 114 3.88 10.72 -3.02
N CYS A 115 4.97 11.22 -2.43
CA CYS A 115 5.68 10.52 -1.36
C CYS A 115 5.25 11.07 0.00
N TYR A 116 5.23 10.19 1.01
CA TYR A 116 4.93 10.56 2.39
C TYR A 116 5.96 9.96 3.36
N ASN A 117 6.12 10.61 4.51
CA ASN A 117 7.00 10.13 5.57
C ASN A 117 6.43 8.87 6.23
N TYR A 118 7.32 8.06 6.79
CA TYR A 118 6.93 6.87 7.56
C TYR A 118 7.72 6.78 8.86
N ALA A 119 7.26 5.96 9.77
CA ALA A 119 7.96 5.62 11.00
C ALA A 119 8.10 4.11 11.13
N SER A 120 9.25 3.66 11.60
CA SER A 120 9.46 2.26 11.94
C SER A 120 9.22 2.02 13.42
N VAL A 121 8.41 1.02 13.75
CA VAL A 121 8.23 0.57 15.14
C VAL A 121 9.17 -0.60 15.38
N ARG A 122 10.14 -0.43 16.29
CA ARG A 122 11.09 -1.46 16.65
C ARG A 122 10.47 -2.48 17.60
N ARG A 123 11.08 -3.67 17.72
CA ARG A 123 10.60 -4.74 18.62
C ARG A 123 10.45 -4.34 20.08
N ASN A 124 11.24 -3.38 20.54
CA ASN A 124 11.16 -2.82 21.90
C ASN A 124 10.10 -1.72 22.06
N GLY A 125 9.27 -1.48 21.04
CA GLY A 125 8.22 -0.46 21.02
C GLY A 125 8.73 0.96 20.73
N SER A 126 10.04 1.18 20.57
CA SER A 126 10.53 2.52 20.21
C SER A 126 10.19 2.84 18.75
N ILE A 127 9.86 4.10 18.50
CA ILE A 127 9.51 4.63 17.17
C ILE A 127 10.72 5.35 16.60
N ALA A 128 11.06 5.06 15.36
CA ALA A 128 12.03 5.81 14.58
C ALA A 128 11.31 6.47 13.41
N GLU A 129 11.22 7.78 13.43
CA GLU A 129 10.66 8.56 12.32
C GLU A 129 11.66 8.64 11.17
N HIS A 130 11.18 8.39 9.97
CA HIS A 130 11.94 8.52 8.72
C HIS A 130 11.34 9.66 7.92
N GLN A 131 12.05 10.79 7.93
CA GLN A 131 11.68 11.96 7.15
C GLN A 131 12.56 12.02 5.92
N PHE A 132 11.94 12.22 4.77
CA PHE A 132 12.66 12.53 3.54
C PHE A 132 13.13 13.98 3.57
N SER A 133 14.11 14.31 4.42
CA SER A 133 14.61 15.67 4.64
C SER A 133 15.25 16.31 3.41
N TYR A 134 15.63 15.49 2.43
CA TYR A 134 16.22 15.90 1.16
C TYR A 134 15.16 16.08 0.05
N LEU A 135 13.89 15.78 0.29
CA LEU A 135 12.86 15.97 -0.71
C LEU A 135 12.49 17.45 -0.86
N LYS A 136 12.73 18.01 -2.03
CA LYS A 136 12.06 19.22 -2.48
C LYS A 136 10.55 18.96 -2.55
N ARG A 137 9.76 20.01 -2.72
CA ARG A 137 8.30 19.86 -2.88
C ARG A 137 7.89 19.18 -4.18
N GLN A 138 8.74 19.18 -5.20
CA GLN A 138 8.48 18.65 -6.55
C GLN A 138 9.79 18.22 -7.21
N TYR A 139 9.78 17.05 -7.85
CA TYR A 139 10.91 16.48 -8.59
C TYR A 139 10.47 16.14 -10.00
N ASN A 140 11.35 16.32 -10.97
CA ASN A 140 11.19 15.71 -12.28
C ASN A 140 11.67 14.24 -12.25
N LYS A 141 11.38 13.49 -13.32
CA LYS A 141 11.72 12.07 -13.43
C LYS A 141 13.21 11.79 -13.23
N THR A 142 14.07 12.62 -13.80
CA THR A 142 15.54 12.46 -13.71
C THR A 142 16.02 12.66 -12.29
N GLU A 143 15.56 13.71 -11.62
CA GLU A 143 15.89 13.98 -10.22
C GLU A 143 15.44 12.84 -9.28
N ILE A 144 14.29 12.23 -9.53
CA ILE A 144 13.83 11.05 -8.75
C ILE A 144 14.79 9.89 -8.95
N LEU A 145 15.16 9.57 -10.17
CA LEU A 145 16.04 8.43 -10.46
C LEU A 145 17.45 8.62 -9.92
N GLU A 146 17.97 9.84 -9.94
CA GLU A 146 19.35 10.14 -9.57
C GLU A 146 19.53 10.47 -8.08
N GLN A 147 18.55 11.12 -7.45
CA GLN A 147 18.68 11.68 -6.12
C GLN A 147 17.80 11.01 -5.06
N VAL A 148 16.58 10.63 -5.42
CA VAL A 148 15.60 10.10 -4.48
C VAL A 148 15.76 8.60 -4.30
N LEU A 149 15.69 7.84 -5.38
CA LEU A 149 15.74 6.37 -5.30
C LEU A 149 17.03 5.83 -4.67
N PRO A 150 18.23 6.32 -5.03
CA PRO A 150 19.47 5.84 -4.39
C PRO A 150 19.53 6.11 -2.89
N ASN A 151 18.87 7.17 -2.43
CA ASN A 151 18.91 7.59 -1.02
C ASN A 151 17.71 7.07 -0.19
N SER A 152 16.65 6.61 -0.85
CA SER A 152 15.43 6.12 -0.18
C SER A 152 15.51 4.64 0.18
N PHE A 153 16.21 3.87 -0.61
CA PHE A 153 16.46 2.46 -0.33
C PHE A 153 17.84 2.38 0.29
N GLY A 154 17.90 2.42 1.63
CA GLY A 154 19.16 2.20 2.36
C GLY A 154 19.90 1.04 1.70
N THR A 155 21.10 1.30 1.23
CA THR A 155 21.95 0.45 0.43
C THR A 155 22.03 -0.96 1.00
N SER A 156 21.28 -1.86 0.44
CA SER A 156 21.49 -3.29 0.51
C SER A 156 21.13 -3.87 -0.85
N ILE A 157 21.86 -3.41 -1.87
CA ILE A 157 22.08 -4.20 -3.07
C ILE A 157 23.49 -4.76 -2.87
N ALA A 158 23.58 -5.90 -2.20
CA ALA A 158 24.70 -6.81 -2.26
C ALA A 158 24.30 -8.00 -3.10
#